data_2a9c477269e97ce9945fb8d8411e3d79
#
_entry.id   2a9c477269e97ce9945fb8d8411e3d79
#
_cell.length_a   1.000
_cell.length_b   1.000
_cell.length_c   1.000
_cell.angle_alpha   90.00
_cell.angle_beta   90.00
_cell.angle_gamma   90.00
#
_symmetry.space_group_name_H-M   'P 1'
#
loop_
_entity.id
_entity.type
_entity.pdbx_description
1 polymer ?
#
loop_
_entity_poly.entity_id
_entity_poly.type
_entity_poly.pdbx_seq_one_letter_code
_entity_poly.pdbx_strand_id
1 'polypeptide(L)'
;MDQPAQPVVRHLDDCPTESWSSPERGTVAWWELIGGDTMPTEELTLGIAEIPVGAVPPPRGHRHDASEVYLIVGGDGEVVIDGRAHPVRTGSAVWIPADAEHYAHNTGRTPLRLVYAFARDKFSDVHYEFPGG
;
A
#
# COMPACT_ATOMS: atom_id res chain seq x y z
N MET A 1 33.07 -9.45 8.98
CA MET A 1 32.57 -8.46 9.95
C MET A 1 31.48 -7.64 9.31
N ASP A 2 30.36 -7.57 9.98
CA ASP A 2 29.24 -6.81 9.45
C ASP A 2 29.48 -5.31 9.57
N GLN A 3 29.11 -4.62 8.52
CA GLN A 3 29.11 -3.15 8.55
C GLN A 3 27.93 -2.67 9.38
N PRO A 4 28.09 -1.61 10.18
CA PRO A 4 26.92 -1.00 10.83
C PRO A 4 25.92 -0.54 9.78
N ALA A 5 24.64 -0.66 10.10
CA ALA A 5 23.60 -0.13 9.24
C ALA A 5 23.75 1.38 9.12
N GLN A 6 23.62 1.89 7.92
CA GLN A 6 23.74 3.33 7.65
C GLN A 6 22.35 3.91 7.41
N PRO A 7 22.08 5.13 7.88
CA PRO A 7 20.82 5.77 7.56
C PRO A 7 20.70 6.01 6.05
N VAL A 8 19.47 5.90 5.55
CA VAL A 8 19.16 6.10 4.13
C VAL A 8 18.07 7.15 4.02
N VAL A 9 18.27 8.11 3.13
CA VAL A 9 17.26 9.11 2.79
C VAL A 9 16.90 8.93 1.32
N ARG A 10 15.63 8.73 1.03
CA ARG A 10 15.17 8.61 -0.35
C ARG A 10 14.04 9.58 -0.60
N HIS A 11 13.99 10.08 -1.82
CA HIS A 11 12.90 10.91 -2.30
C HIS A 11 12.05 10.10 -3.27
N LEU A 12 10.76 10.42 -3.34
CA LEU A 12 9.82 9.77 -4.24
C LEU A 12 10.32 9.75 -5.69
N ASP A 13 10.96 10.83 -6.13
CA ASP A 13 11.48 10.95 -7.49
C ASP A 13 12.63 9.97 -7.80
N ASP A 14 13.25 9.39 -6.77
CA ASP A 14 14.32 8.41 -6.92
C ASP A 14 13.79 6.99 -7.10
N CYS A 15 12.48 6.81 -6.95
CA CYS A 15 11.88 5.49 -6.92
C CYS A 15 11.19 5.17 -8.25
N PRO A 16 11.34 3.93 -8.77
CA PRO A 16 10.57 3.54 -9.94
C PRO A 16 9.09 3.46 -9.57
N THR A 17 8.23 3.84 -10.52
CA THR A 17 6.79 3.64 -10.38
C THR A 17 6.46 2.19 -10.69
N GLU A 18 5.74 1.56 -9.78
CA GLU A 18 5.18 0.23 -9.99
C GLU A 18 3.66 0.36 -10.03
N SER A 19 3.01 -0.56 -10.71
CA SER A 19 1.55 -0.47 -10.82
C SER A 19 0.95 -1.80 -11.19
N TRP A 20 -0.32 -1.94 -10.90
CA TRP A 20 -1.15 -2.93 -11.57
C TRP A 20 -2.47 -2.27 -12.00
N SER A 21 -3.07 -2.83 -13.03
CA SER A 21 -4.38 -2.42 -13.52
C SER A 21 -5.04 -3.62 -14.16
N SER A 22 -6.02 -4.17 -13.49
CA SER A 22 -6.79 -5.32 -13.97
C SER A 22 -8.14 -5.36 -13.27
N PRO A 23 -9.15 -6.05 -13.85
CA PRO A 23 -10.44 -6.20 -13.19
C PRO A 23 -10.34 -6.88 -11.82
N GLU A 24 -9.39 -7.80 -11.66
CA GLU A 24 -9.22 -8.57 -10.43
C GLU A 24 -8.53 -7.80 -9.32
N ARG A 25 -7.58 -6.93 -9.68
CA ARG A 25 -6.73 -6.22 -8.71
C ARG A 25 -7.07 -4.74 -8.56
N GLY A 26 -7.86 -4.19 -9.50
CA GLY A 26 -8.11 -2.75 -9.57
C GLY A 26 -6.95 -2.02 -10.20
N THR A 27 -6.92 -0.71 -10.05
CA THR A 27 -5.89 0.16 -10.62
C THR A 27 -5.22 0.94 -9.50
N VAL A 28 -3.91 0.75 -9.35
CA VAL A 28 -3.11 1.44 -8.33
C VAL A 28 -1.67 1.57 -8.81
N ALA A 29 -1.05 2.70 -8.49
CA ALA A 29 0.37 2.92 -8.68
C ALA A 29 1.02 3.07 -7.31
N TRP A 30 2.28 2.65 -7.17
CA TRP A 30 2.98 2.82 -5.91
C TRP A 30 4.48 3.00 -6.12
N TRP A 31 5.12 3.51 -5.08
CA TRP A 31 6.56 3.77 -5.02
C TRP A 31 7.06 3.25 -3.69
N GLU A 32 7.90 2.23 -3.71
CA GLU A 32 8.54 1.73 -2.50
C GLU A 32 9.66 2.68 -2.10
N LEU A 33 9.49 3.39 -1.00
CA LEU A 33 10.50 4.32 -0.50
C LEU A 33 11.55 3.60 0.33
N ILE A 34 11.11 2.79 1.27
CA ILE A 34 11.98 2.05 2.19
C ILE A 34 11.61 0.59 2.12
N GLY A 35 12.56 -0.27 1.84
CA GLY A 35 12.30 -1.70 1.80
C GLY A 35 13.52 -2.50 1.39
N GLY A 36 13.62 -3.72 1.85
CA GLY A 36 14.78 -4.59 1.64
C GLY A 36 14.98 -5.09 0.22
N ASP A 37 13.98 -4.90 -0.65
CA ASP A 37 14.11 -5.25 -2.07
C ASP A 37 15.02 -4.26 -2.82
N THR A 38 15.15 -3.04 -2.32
CA THR A 38 15.88 -1.96 -3.01
C THR A 38 17.04 -1.38 -2.18
N MET A 39 17.12 -1.70 -0.90
CA MET A 39 18.14 -1.16 -0.01
C MET A 39 18.34 -2.06 1.21
N PRO A 40 19.44 -1.94 1.93
CA PRO A 40 19.70 -2.78 3.12
C PRO A 40 18.95 -2.26 4.35
N THR A 41 17.64 -2.48 4.38
CA THR A 41 16.77 -2.12 5.50
C THR A 41 16.43 -3.33 6.34
N GLU A 42 15.88 -3.09 7.52
CA GLU A 42 15.46 -4.13 8.47
C GLU A 42 14.04 -3.88 8.93
N GLU A 43 13.23 -4.95 8.97
CA GLU A 43 11.93 -5.00 9.64
C GLU A 43 10.79 -4.19 9.06
N LEU A 44 11.05 -3.17 8.23
CA LEU A 44 10.01 -2.27 7.77
C LEU A 44 10.05 -2.06 6.27
N THR A 45 8.87 -2.01 5.67
CA THR A 45 8.68 -1.53 4.30
C THR A 45 7.71 -0.36 4.35
N LEU A 46 8.02 0.71 3.64
CA LEU A 46 7.18 1.91 3.57
C LEU A 46 7.19 2.45 2.15
N GLY A 47 6.04 2.84 1.68
CA GLY A 47 5.92 3.46 0.36
C GLY A 47 4.69 4.33 0.26
N ILE A 48 4.47 4.86 -0.92
CA ILE A 48 3.30 5.66 -1.27
C ILE A 48 2.53 4.92 -2.36
N ALA A 49 1.21 4.87 -2.22
CA ALA A 49 0.31 4.35 -3.24
C ALA A 49 -0.67 5.44 -3.65
N GLU A 50 -1.09 5.38 -4.91
CA GLU A 50 -2.01 6.35 -5.47
C GLU A 50 -3.08 5.62 -6.29
N ILE A 51 -4.33 5.92 -6.00
CA ILE A 51 -5.49 5.40 -6.72
C ILE A 51 -6.11 6.55 -7.50
N PRO A 52 -6.15 6.48 -8.84
CA PRO A 52 -6.69 7.57 -9.66
C PRO A 52 -8.17 7.80 -9.42
N VAL A 53 -8.62 9.00 -9.76
CA VAL A 53 -10.05 9.31 -9.81
C VAL A 53 -10.74 8.38 -10.81
N GLY A 54 -11.87 7.83 -10.41
CA GLY A 54 -12.67 6.98 -11.28
C GLY A 54 -12.14 5.56 -11.45
N ALA A 55 -11.07 5.18 -10.76
CA ALA A 55 -10.58 3.82 -10.79
C ALA A 55 -11.66 2.86 -10.30
N VAL A 56 -11.93 1.82 -11.08
CA VAL A 56 -12.89 0.80 -10.72
C VAL A 56 -12.25 -0.11 -9.67
N PRO A 57 -12.86 -0.27 -8.50
CA PRO A 57 -12.29 -1.14 -7.49
C PRO A 57 -12.38 -2.60 -7.91
N PRO A 58 -11.50 -3.47 -7.39
CA PRO A 58 -11.61 -4.90 -7.67
C PRO A 58 -12.90 -5.46 -7.07
N PRO A 59 -13.43 -6.58 -7.61
CA PRO A 59 -14.62 -7.21 -7.04
C PRO A 59 -14.38 -7.70 -5.61
N ARG A 60 -13.14 -8.07 -5.31
CA ARG A 60 -12.68 -8.43 -3.97
C ARG A 60 -11.29 -7.86 -3.77
N GLY A 61 -10.93 -7.65 -2.52
CA GLY A 61 -9.60 -7.16 -2.18
C GLY A 61 -8.52 -8.23 -2.30
N HIS A 62 -7.35 -7.87 -1.85
CA HIS A 62 -6.24 -8.80 -1.65
C HIS A 62 -5.97 -8.95 -0.16
N ARG A 63 -5.22 -9.97 0.19
CA ARG A 63 -4.77 -10.18 1.57
C ARG A 63 -3.33 -10.67 1.58
N HIS A 64 -2.68 -10.45 2.70
CA HIS A 64 -1.31 -10.90 2.91
C HIS A 64 -1.08 -11.20 4.39
N ASP A 65 -0.02 -11.92 4.67
CA ASP A 65 0.29 -12.41 6.01
C ASP A 65 0.91 -11.37 6.94
N ALA A 66 1.16 -10.16 6.45
CA ALA A 66 1.64 -9.04 7.26
C ALA A 66 0.50 -8.08 7.57
N SER A 67 0.43 -7.57 8.79
CA SER A 67 -0.45 -6.44 9.07
C SER A 67 0.11 -5.19 8.41
N GLU A 68 -0.76 -4.22 8.14
CA GLU A 68 -0.41 -3.04 7.37
C GLU A 68 -1.06 -1.80 7.97
N VAL A 69 -0.42 -0.65 7.78
CA VAL A 69 -0.99 0.65 8.12
C VAL A 69 -1.10 1.47 6.85
N TYR A 70 -2.25 2.12 6.68
CA TYR A 70 -2.40 3.19 5.70
C TYR A 70 -2.54 4.52 6.41
N LEU A 71 -1.84 5.53 5.92
CA LEU A 71 -2.06 6.91 6.32
C LEU A 71 -2.46 7.69 5.07
N ILE A 72 -3.67 8.25 5.06
CA ILE A 72 -4.15 9.02 3.92
C ILE A 72 -3.52 10.40 3.94
N VAL A 73 -2.81 10.75 2.86
CA VAL A 73 -2.10 12.03 2.74
C VAL A 73 -2.65 12.93 1.65
N GLY A 74 -3.58 12.42 0.85
CA GLY A 74 -4.28 13.23 -0.17
C GLY A 74 -5.58 12.57 -0.58
N GLY A 75 -6.61 13.38 -0.78
CA GLY A 75 -7.92 12.92 -1.26
C GLY A 75 -8.81 12.32 -0.20
N ASP A 76 -9.91 11.77 -0.69
CA ASP A 76 -10.94 11.09 0.11
C ASP A 76 -11.27 9.77 -0.55
N GLY A 77 -11.72 8.81 0.24
CA GLY A 77 -12.12 7.53 -0.30
C GLY A 77 -12.65 6.61 0.78
N GLU A 78 -12.48 5.33 0.54
CA GLU A 78 -12.81 4.31 1.53
C GLU A 78 -11.77 3.19 1.48
N VAL A 79 -11.55 2.57 2.62
CA VAL A 79 -10.79 1.32 2.71
C VAL A 79 -11.78 0.23 3.06
N VAL A 80 -11.87 -0.76 2.20
CA VAL A 80 -12.79 -1.89 2.39
C VAL A 80 -12.00 -3.03 2.99
N ILE A 81 -12.42 -3.47 4.18
CA ILE A 81 -11.74 -4.53 4.93
C ILE A 81 -12.75 -5.62 5.24
N ASP A 82 -12.49 -6.84 4.76
CA ASP A 82 -13.39 -7.99 4.90
C ASP A 82 -14.82 -7.63 4.48
N GLY A 83 -14.95 -6.92 3.36
CA GLY A 83 -16.23 -6.52 2.80
C GLY A 83 -16.89 -5.31 3.44
N ARG A 84 -16.27 -4.71 4.47
CA ARG A 84 -16.83 -3.56 5.16
C ARG A 84 -16.09 -2.28 4.75
N ALA A 85 -16.86 -1.31 4.26
CA ALA A 85 -16.29 -0.02 3.85
C ALA A 85 -16.07 0.90 5.07
N HIS A 86 -14.89 1.50 5.12
CA HIS A 86 -14.51 2.48 6.14
C HIS A 86 -14.17 3.78 5.43
N PRO A 87 -14.98 4.83 5.57
CA PRO A 87 -14.67 6.12 4.97
C PRO A 87 -13.35 6.69 5.51
N VAL A 88 -12.55 7.22 4.62
CA VAL A 88 -11.27 7.84 4.98
C VAL A 88 -11.08 9.16 4.26
N ARG A 89 -10.27 10.02 4.84
CA ARG A 89 -9.87 11.31 4.26
C ARG A 89 -8.44 11.63 4.65
N THR A 90 -7.89 12.68 4.09
CA THR A 90 -6.54 13.13 4.46
C THR A 90 -6.42 13.24 5.98
N GLY A 91 -5.41 12.58 6.52
CA GLY A 91 -5.19 12.49 7.98
C GLY A 91 -5.71 11.21 8.62
N SER A 92 -6.53 10.42 7.91
CA SER A 92 -7.01 9.12 8.44
C SER A 92 -5.89 8.11 8.47
N ALA A 93 -5.78 7.37 9.56
CA ALA A 93 -4.90 6.20 9.66
C ALA A 93 -5.76 4.95 9.81
N VAL A 94 -5.38 3.89 9.09
CA VAL A 94 -6.09 2.61 9.11
C VAL A 94 -5.09 1.51 9.45
N TRP A 95 -5.42 0.71 10.46
CA TRP A 95 -4.67 -0.50 10.73
C TRP A 95 -5.41 -1.68 10.15
N ILE A 96 -4.71 -2.47 9.33
CA ILE A 96 -5.27 -3.61 8.64
C ILE A 96 -4.62 -4.87 9.22
N PRO A 97 -5.40 -5.72 9.90
CA PRO A 97 -4.84 -6.97 10.47
C PRO A 97 -4.26 -7.87 9.40
N ALA A 98 -3.30 -8.70 9.79
CA ALA A 98 -2.79 -9.75 8.91
C ALA A 98 -3.94 -10.62 8.39
N ASP A 99 -3.86 -11.01 7.12
CA ASP A 99 -4.82 -11.86 6.41
C ASP A 99 -6.21 -11.25 6.17
N ALA A 100 -6.47 -10.01 6.63
CA ALA A 100 -7.71 -9.33 6.30
C ALA A 100 -7.73 -8.94 4.82
N GLU A 101 -8.80 -9.31 4.12
CA GLU A 101 -8.98 -8.94 2.72
C GLU A 101 -9.28 -7.45 2.61
N HIS A 102 -8.52 -6.72 1.81
CA HIS A 102 -8.68 -5.27 1.76
C HIS A 102 -8.35 -4.67 0.41
N TYR A 103 -8.92 -3.50 0.17
CA TYR A 103 -8.53 -2.61 -0.94
C TYR A 103 -8.92 -1.18 -0.59
N ALA A 104 -8.27 -0.22 -1.26
CA ALA A 104 -8.65 1.19 -1.18
C ALA A 104 -9.44 1.57 -2.42
N HIS A 105 -10.46 2.39 -2.25
CA HIS A 105 -11.32 2.88 -3.33
C HIS A 105 -11.39 4.40 -3.27
N ASN A 106 -11.06 5.03 -4.40
CA ASN A 106 -11.15 6.48 -4.52
C ASN A 106 -12.59 6.87 -4.85
N THR A 107 -13.26 7.52 -3.90
CA THR A 107 -14.62 8.02 -4.07
C THR A 107 -14.64 9.54 -4.25
N GLY A 108 -13.48 10.17 -4.30
CA GLY A 108 -13.32 11.61 -4.37
C GLY A 108 -13.11 12.15 -5.77
N ARG A 109 -12.66 13.40 -5.83
CA ARG A 109 -12.45 14.14 -7.08
C ARG A 109 -10.98 14.40 -7.39
N THR A 110 -10.09 13.93 -6.52
CA THR A 110 -8.64 14.05 -6.66
C THR A 110 -8.05 12.66 -6.44
N PRO A 111 -6.80 12.41 -6.84
CA PRO A 111 -6.17 11.12 -6.54
C PRO A 111 -6.20 10.82 -5.05
N LEU A 112 -6.52 9.59 -4.70
CA LEU A 112 -6.41 9.10 -3.33
C LEU A 112 -4.97 8.65 -3.11
N ARG A 113 -4.27 9.36 -2.25
CA ARG A 113 -2.86 9.08 -1.99
C ARG A 113 -2.68 8.66 -0.54
N LEU A 114 -1.96 7.56 -0.35
CA LEU A 114 -1.74 7.02 0.99
C LEU A 114 -0.28 6.57 1.14
N VAL A 115 0.16 6.61 2.38
CA VAL A 115 1.41 5.96 2.79
C VAL A 115 1.02 4.57 3.28
N TYR A 116 1.67 3.53 2.78
CA TYR A 116 1.53 2.20 3.33
C TYR A 116 2.81 1.80 4.07
N ALA A 117 2.64 1.05 5.13
CA ALA A 117 3.77 0.52 5.89
C ALA A 117 3.40 -0.85 6.46
N PHE A 118 4.31 -1.78 6.40
CA PHE A 118 4.14 -3.07 7.05
C PHE A 118 5.46 -3.60 7.61
N ALA A 119 5.34 -4.47 8.61
CA ALA A 119 6.49 -4.99 9.37
C ALA A 119 7.09 -6.20 8.66
N ARG A 120 7.60 -5.99 7.46
CA ARG A 120 8.39 -6.94 6.69
C ARG A 120 9.53 -6.17 6.05
N ASP A 121 10.70 -6.76 6.04
CA ASP A 121 11.89 -6.13 5.48
C ASP A 121 11.78 -5.96 3.96
N LYS A 122 11.15 -6.91 3.30
CA LYS A 122 10.99 -6.91 1.85
C LYS A 122 9.54 -7.08 1.47
N PHE A 123 9.11 -6.34 0.47
CA PHE A 123 7.81 -6.52 -0.14
C PHE A 123 7.66 -7.97 -0.66
N SER A 124 8.73 -8.53 -1.22
CA SER A 124 8.74 -9.89 -1.73
C SER A 124 8.59 -10.98 -0.65
N ASP A 125 8.83 -10.64 0.63
CA ASP A 125 8.62 -11.57 1.74
C ASP A 125 7.17 -11.64 2.18
N VAL A 126 6.30 -10.79 1.63
CA VAL A 126 4.88 -10.74 1.95
C VAL A 126 4.13 -11.68 1.01
N HIS A 127 3.38 -12.59 1.58
CA HIS A 127 2.57 -13.52 0.81
C HIS A 127 1.21 -12.90 0.49
N TYR A 128 0.98 -12.59 -0.78
CA TYR A 128 -0.28 -11.99 -1.25
C TYR A 128 -1.24 -13.03 -1.79
N GLU A 129 -2.52 -12.83 -1.52
CA GLU A 129 -3.60 -13.57 -2.14
C GLU A 129 -4.61 -12.59 -2.75
N PHE A 130 -5.10 -12.93 -3.94
CA PHE A 130 -6.12 -12.14 -4.64
C PHE A 130 -7.35 -13.02 -4.86
N PRO A 131 -8.27 -13.08 -3.87
CA PRO A 131 -9.41 -14.00 -3.92
C PRO A 131 -10.32 -13.81 -5.14
N GLY A 132 -10.35 -12.60 -5.72
CA GLY A 132 -11.16 -12.32 -6.91
C GLY A 132 -10.48 -12.63 -8.23
N GLY A 133 -9.26 -13.05 -8.19
CA GLY A 133 -8.46 -13.29 -9.39
C GLY A 133 -7.25 -14.12 -9.16
#